data_628ccd7ec114ae698e59b8b97ce52b14
#
_entry.id   628ccd7ec114ae698e59b8b97ce52b14
#
_cell.length_a   1.000
_cell.length_b   1.000
_cell.length_c   1.000
_cell.angle_alpha   90.00
_cell.angle_beta   90.00
_cell.angle_gamma   90.00
#
_symmetry.space_group_name_H-M   'P 1'
#
loop_
_entity.id
_entity.type
_entity.pdbx_description
1 polymer ?
#
loop_
_entity_poly.entity_id
_entity_poly.type
_entity_poly.pdbx_seq_one_letter_code
_entity_poly.pdbx_strand_id
1 'polypeptide(L)'
;MRLLSLNATDGEILALCRQWVDLVAAGQLDQAIDLLCVPDAYHQKQRWTADTLRTYVGNYGSWDPIGDGSFWCVTPIESARMPSDSPNFQPHADVCRYDGRPHSGCVDFDLPLNGEWSDLTAQFEFSPVDDGIGLSLYDLHVL
;
A
#
# COMPACT_ATOMS: atom_id res chain seq x y z
N MET A 1 -14.34 -0.52 -6.03
CA MET A 1 -13.20 -0.40 -6.95
C MET A 1 -13.16 1.00 -7.54
N ARG A 2 -12.05 1.67 -7.43
CA ARG A 2 -11.85 2.99 -8.01
C ARG A 2 -10.91 2.90 -9.19
N LEU A 3 -11.34 3.39 -10.36
CA LEU A 3 -10.52 3.41 -11.56
C LEU A 3 -9.98 4.82 -11.81
N LEU A 4 -8.74 4.88 -12.24
CA LEU A 4 -8.13 6.09 -12.80
C LEU A 4 -8.24 6.07 -14.32
N SER A 5 -8.03 7.24 -14.95
CA SER A 5 -7.91 7.31 -16.41
C SER A 5 -6.75 6.44 -16.90
N LEU A 6 -6.87 5.85 -18.09
CA LEU A 6 -5.76 5.16 -18.75
C LEU A 6 -4.52 6.04 -18.89
N ASN A 7 -4.71 7.36 -18.96
CA ASN A 7 -3.63 8.33 -19.08
C ASN A 7 -3.20 8.92 -17.73
N ALA A 8 -3.53 8.24 -16.61
CA ALA A 8 -3.16 8.71 -15.29
C ALA A 8 -1.64 8.90 -15.18
N THR A 9 -1.26 10.03 -14.60
CA THR A 9 0.14 10.33 -14.30
C THR A 9 0.62 9.55 -13.08
N ASP A 10 1.94 9.50 -12.89
CA ASP A 10 2.52 8.90 -11.67
C ASP A 10 1.99 9.59 -10.41
N GLY A 11 1.84 10.92 -10.45
CA GLY A 11 1.27 11.67 -9.34
C GLY A 11 -0.17 11.28 -9.00
N GLU A 12 -0.98 11.00 -10.02
CA GLU A 12 -2.36 10.55 -9.82
C GLU A 12 -2.41 9.13 -9.23
N ILE A 13 -1.51 8.24 -9.67
CA ILE A 13 -1.38 6.89 -9.12
C ILE A 13 -0.94 6.97 -7.64
N LEU A 14 0.06 7.80 -7.33
CA LEU A 14 0.52 8.00 -5.96
C LEU A 14 -0.57 8.61 -5.07
N ALA A 15 -1.39 9.52 -5.62
CA ALA A 15 -2.51 10.09 -4.87
C ALA A 15 -3.53 9.02 -4.47
N LEU A 16 -3.78 8.04 -5.33
CA LEU A 16 -4.65 6.92 -5.01
C LEU A 16 -4.04 6.02 -3.91
N CYS A 17 -2.74 5.77 -3.97
CA CYS A 17 -2.03 5.04 -2.91
C CYS A 17 -2.12 5.79 -1.57
N ARG A 18 -1.93 7.11 -1.56
CA ARG A 18 -2.08 7.93 -0.36
C ARG A 18 -3.50 7.86 0.20
N GLN A 19 -4.49 7.90 -0.66
CA GLN A 19 -5.88 7.76 -0.23
C GLN A 19 -6.11 6.42 0.46
N TRP A 20 -5.55 5.34 -0.07
CA TRP A 20 -5.61 4.03 0.55
C TRP A 20 -4.98 4.05 1.95
N VAL A 21 -3.78 4.63 2.08
CA VAL A 21 -3.09 4.76 3.38
C VAL A 21 -3.93 5.57 4.37
N ASP A 22 -4.52 6.68 3.93
CA ASP A 22 -5.37 7.52 4.78
C ASP A 22 -6.61 6.77 5.27
N LEU A 23 -7.22 5.95 4.43
CA LEU A 23 -8.36 5.11 4.81
C LEU A 23 -7.95 4.08 5.86
N VAL A 24 -6.80 3.41 5.67
CA VAL A 24 -6.28 2.44 6.63
C VAL A 24 -5.96 3.13 7.96
N ALA A 25 -5.31 4.29 7.92
CA ALA A 25 -4.97 5.08 9.12
C ALA A 25 -6.21 5.52 9.89
N ALA A 26 -7.31 5.80 9.19
CA ALA A 26 -8.58 6.18 9.80
C ALA A 26 -9.38 4.98 10.34
N GLY A 27 -8.88 3.76 10.19
CA GLY A 27 -9.58 2.55 10.59
C GLY A 27 -10.69 2.12 9.63
N GLN A 28 -10.78 2.76 8.47
CA GLN A 28 -11.78 2.47 7.44
C GLN A 28 -11.28 1.37 6.51
N LEU A 29 -11.02 0.20 7.06
CA LEU A 29 -10.36 -0.90 6.35
C LEU A 29 -11.20 -1.46 5.22
N ASP A 30 -12.51 -1.59 5.41
CA ASP A 30 -13.39 -2.07 4.35
C ASP A 30 -13.41 -1.12 3.16
N GLN A 31 -13.39 0.19 3.41
CA GLN A 31 -13.32 1.19 2.35
C GLN A 31 -11.97 1.15 1.62
N ALA A 32 -10.88 0.92 2.36
CA ALA A 32 -9.57 0.75 1.75
C ALA A 32 -9.53 -0.48 0.82
N ILE A 33 -10.13 -1.59 1.24
CA ILE A 33 -10.24 -2.79 0.41
C ILE A 33 -11.12 -2.52 -0.82
N ASP A 34 -12.24 -1.83 -0.66
CA ASP A 34 -13.16 -1.53 -1.76
C ASP A 34 -12.55 -0.59 -2.81
N LEU A 35 -11.56 0.20 -2.43
CA LEU A 35 -10.84 1.06 -3.36
C LEU A 35 -10.01 0.26 -4.36
N LEU A 36 -9.54 -0.90 -3.96
CA LEU A 36 -8.66 -1.75 -4.76
C LEU A 36 -9.45 -2.56 -5.78
N CYS A 37 -8.77 -2.94 -6.87
CA CYS A 37 -9.22 -3.99 -7.76
C CYS A 37 -8.83 -5.35 -7.18
N VAL A 38 -9.68 -6.34 -7.38
CA VAL A 38 -9.26 -7.72 -7.14
C VAL A 38 -8.25 -8.07 -8.24
N PRO A 39 -7.01 -8.41 -7.91
CA PRO A 39 -6.03 -8.74 -8.93
C PRO A 39 -6.50 -9.94 -9.73
N ASP A 40 -6.11 -9.94 -11.00
CA ASP A 40 -6.23 -11.09 -11.87
C ASP A 40 -5.66 -12.34 -11.16
N ALA A 41 -6.30 -13.47 -11.34
CA ALA A 41 -5.92 -14.75 -10.71
C ALA A 41 -4.43 -15.09 -10.90
N TYR A 42 -3.81 -14.54 -11.93
CA TYR A 42 -2.41 -14.74 -12.26
C TYR A 42 -1.44 -14.09 -11.28
N HIS A 43 -1.83 -12.98 -10.67
CA HIS A 43 -0.97 -12.18 -9.79
C HIS A 43 -1.40 -12.23 -8.34
N GLN A 44 -2.41 -13.01 -8.05
CA GLN A 44 -3.04 -13.04 -6.73
C GLN A 44 -2.26 -13.92 -5.76
N LYS A 45 -1.36 -13.32 -4.98
CA LYS A 45 -0.75 -14.02 -3.86
C LYS A 45 -1.73 -14.21 -2.72
N GLN A 46 -2.60 -13.24 -2.50
CA GLN A 46 -3.61 -13.34 -1.45
C GLN A 46 -4.74 -12.34 -1.68
N ARG A 47 -5.90 -12.68 -1.15
CA ARG A 47 -7.05 -11.80 -1.14
C ARG A 47 -7.11 -11.06 0.19
N TRP A 48 -7.02 -9.74 0.13
CA TRP A 48 -7.06 -8.92 1.32
C TRP A 48 -8.48 -8.74 1.86
N THR A 49 -8.62 -8.91 3.17
CA THR A 49 -9.81 -8.54 3.95
C THR A 49 -9.38 -7.55 5.02
N ALA A 50 -10.34 -6.92 5.69
CA ALA A 50 -10.03 -6.01 6.81
C ALA A 50 -9.21 -6.73 7.89
N ASP A 51 -9.58 -7.97 8.24
CA ASP A 51 -8.88 -8.75 9.27
C ASP A 51 -7.47 -9.15 8.84
N THR A 52 -7.30 -9.64 7.62
CA THR A 52 -5.97 -10.04 7.13
C THR A 52 -5.05 -8.84 7.00
N LEU A 53 -5.58 -7.70 6.54
CA LEU A 53 -4.80 -6.47 6.45
C LEU A 53 -4.33 -6.01 7.82
N ARG A 54 -5.23 -5.98 8.81
CA ARG A 54 -4.89 -5.58 10.18
C ARG A 54 -3.83 -6.50 10.77
N THR A 55 -3.99 -7.81 10.60
CA THR A 55 -3.05 -8.80 11.13
C THR A 55 -1.67 -8.64 10.49
N TYR A 56 -1.62 -8.52 9.18
CA TYR A 56 -0.36 -8.44 8.44
C TYR A 56 0.41 -7.15 8.76
N VAL A 57 -0.29 -6.02 8.82
CA VAL A 57 0.31 -4.75 9.27
C VAL A 57 0.75 -4.86 10.74
N GLY A 58 -0.11 -5.39 11.58
CA GLY A 58 0.16 -5.53 13.01
C GLY A 58 1.40 -6.34 13.32
N ASN A 59 1.66 -7.36 12.51
CA ASN A 59 2.84 -8.23 12.64
C ASN A 59 4.01 -7.78 11.75
N TYR A 60 4.00 -6.55 11.30
CA TYR A 60 5.07 -5.94 10.50
C TYR A 60 5.36 -6.71 9.21
N GLY A 61 4.31 -7.04 8.47
CA GLY A 61 4.43 -7.75 7.18
C GLY A 61 4.57 -9.25 7.31
N SER A 62 3.96 -9.84 8.31
CA SER A 62 3.98 -11.28 8.56
C SER A 62 2.64 -11.79 9.07
N TRP A 63 2.39 -13.08 8.89
CA TRP A 63 1.25 -13.75 9.51
C TRP A 63 1.52 -14.08 10.98
N ASP A 64 2.79 -14.20 11.36
CA ASP A 64 3.18 -14.62 12.70
C ASP A 64 3.40 -13.41 13.61
N PRO A 65 2.90 -13.46 14.87
CA PRO A 65 3.14 -12.41 15.84
C PRO A 65 4.63 -12.25 16.12
N ILE A 66 5.04 -10.99 16.35
CA ILE A 66 6.40 -10.71 16.83
C ILE A 66 6.49 -11.14 18.30
N GLY A 67 7.57 -11.85 18.65
CA GLY A 67 7.71 -12.52 19.95
C GLY A 67 7.72 -11.61 21.18
N ASP A 68 7.92 -10.30 21.00
CA ASP A 68 7.89 -9.31 22.09
C ASP A 68 6.50 -8.71 22.35
N GLY A 69 5.48 -9.18 21.62
CA GLY A 69 4.10 -8.67 21.72
C GLY A 69 3.85 -7.36 21.00
N SER A 70 4.81 -6.87 20.22
CA SER A 70 4.63 -5.65 19.43
C SER A 70 3.53 -5.82 18.40
N PHE A 71 2.75 -4.74 18.20
CA PHE A 71 1.69 -4.70 17.21
C PHE A 71 1.60 -3.29 16.64
N TRP A 72 1.60 -3.16 15.32
CA TRP A 72 1.64 -1.89 14.62
C TRP A 72 0.31 -1.54 13.98
N CYS A 73 0.07 -0.23 13.87
CA CYS A 73 -1.06 0.33 13.15
C CYS A 73 -0.56 1.38 12.17
N VAL A 74 -1.16 1.42 10.98
CA VAL A 74 -0.94 2.55 10.06
C VAL A 74 -1.49 3.81 10.69
N THR A 75 -0.72 4.88 10.63
CA THR A 75 -1.09 6.20 11.13
C THR A 75 -1.04 7.23 10.01
N PRO A 76 -1.64 8.43 10.19
CA PRO A 76 -1.75 9.39 9.10
C PRO A 76 -0.40 9.85 8.53
N ILE A 77 -0.32 9.93 7.22
CA ILE A 77 0.86 10.45 6.50
C ILE A 77 1.18 11.86 6.95
N GLU A 78 0.16 12.69 7.10
CA GLU A 78 0.31 14.12 7.44
C GLU A 78 1.06 14.36 8.74
N SER A 79 0.90 13.48 9.71
CA SER A 79 1.54 13.61 11.03
C SER A 79 2.72 12.66 11.23
N ALA A 80 3.14 11.94 10.20
CA ALA A 80 4.24 10.98 10.29
C ALA A 80 5.57 11.71 10.54
N ARG A 81 6.33 11.20 11.52
CA ARG A 81 7.65 11.70 11.86
C ARG A 81 8.72 10.78 11.32
N MET A 82 9.94 11.30 11.16
CA MET A 82 11.08 10.45 10.86
C MET A 82 11.39 9.53 12.03
N PRO A 83 11.83 8.27 11.78
CA PRO A 83 12.18 7.37 12.86
C PRO A 83 13.28 7.96 13.74
N SER A 84 13.16 7.82 15.05
CA SER A 84 14.10 8.39 16.01
C SER A 84 15.50 7.76 15.88
N ASP A 85 15.59 6.50 15.46
CA ASP A 85 16.84 5.77 15.23
C ASP A 85 17.41 5.97 13.82
N SER A 86 16.64 6.58 12.91
CA SER A 86 17.01 6.78 11.51
C SER A 86 16.51 8.13 11.01
N PRO A 87 17.06 9.26 11.52
CA PRO A 87 16.52 10.59 11.22
C PRO A 87 16.68 11.00 9.76
N ASN A 88 17.55 10.31 9.00
CA ASN A 88 17.76 10.56 7.58
C ASN A 88 17.03 9.57 6.68
N PHE A 89 16.15 8.77 7.24
CA PHE A 89 15.34 7.83 6.48
C PHE A 89 14.50 8.59 5.45
N GLN A 90 14.47 8.06 4.22
CA GLN A 90 13.66 8.64 3.16
C GLN A 90 12.58 7.63 2.74
N PRO A 91 11.31 7.91 3.02
CA PRO A 91 10.23 7.02 2.63
C PRO A 91 10.14 6.85 1.12
N HIS A 92 9.95 5.62 0.67
CA HIS A 92 9.70 5.34 -0.74
C HIS A 92 8.26 5.70 -1.11
N ALA A 93 8.12 6.28 -2.30
CA ALA A 93 6.85 6.51 -2.97
C ALA A 93 7.15 6.48 -4.48
N ASP A 94 7.49 5.28 -4.97
CA ASP A 94 8.08 5.09 -6.29
C ASP A 94 7.13 4.36 -7.22
N VAL A 95 6.88 4.95 -8.39
CA VAL A 95 6.10 4.33 -9.46
C VAL A 95 7.06 3.79 -10.51
N CYS A 96 6.88 2.52 -10.87
CA CYS A 96 7.65 1.87 -11.93
C CYS A 96 6.70 1.29 -12.97
N ARG A 97 6.75 1.81 -14.19
CA ARG A 97 5.94 1.30 -15.30
C ARG A 97 6.69 0.18 -16.01
N TYR A 98 5.95 -0.83 -16.46
CA TYR A 98 6.56 -1.97 -17.16
C TYR A 98 6.88 -1.62 -18.62
N ASP A 99 8.03 -2.09 -19.09
CA ASP A 99 8.46 -1.90 -20.47
C ASP A 99 7.43 -2.47 -21.45
N GLY A 100 7.06 -1.66 -22.46
CA GLY A 100 6.07 -2.06 -23.45
C GLY A 100 4.63 -2.10 -22.95
N ARG A 101 4.39 -1.81 -21.65
CA ARG A 101 3.06 -1.77 -21.04
C ARG A 101 2.92 -0.53 -20.16
N PRO A 102 2.77 0.67 -20.76
CA PRO A 102 2.81 1.94 -20.01
C PRO A 102 1.64 2.14 -19.05
N HIS A 103 0.56 1.34 -19.19
CA HIS A 103 -0.60 1.40 -18.31
C HIS A 103 -0.55 0.36 -17.18
N SER A 104 0.58 -0.35 -17.08
CA SER A 104 0.82 -1.36 -16.03
C SER A 104 2.13 -1.09 -15.33
N GLY A 105 2.19 -1.43 -14.06
CA GLY A 105 3.39 -1.26 -13.27
C GLY A 105 3.17 -1.58 -11.81
N CYS A 106 4.11 -1.13 -11.00
CA CYS A 106 4.07 -1.29 -9.56
C CYS A 106 4.37 0.02 -8.83
N VAL A 107 3.96 0.06 -7.58
CA VAL A 107 4.26 1.17 -6.68
C VAL A 107 4.79 0.59 -5.38
N ASP A 108 5.94 1.08 -4.95
CA ASP A 108 6.46 0.83 -3.62
C ASP A 108 6.17 2.04 -2.74
N PHE A 109 5.39 1.85 -1.70
CA PHE A 109 4.94 2.92 -0.83
C PHE A 109 5.20 2.55 0.62
N ASP A 110 6.17 3.20 1.27
CA ASP A 110 6.46 2.97 2.67
C ASP A 110 5.33 3.51 3.55
N LEU A 111 5.03 2.78 4.62
CA LEU A 111 3.90 3.10 5.48
C LEU A 111 4.35 3.82 6.76
N PRO A 112 3.59 4.85 7.19
CA PRO A 112 3.74 5.36 8.53
C PRO A 112 3.06 4.41 9.52
N LEU A 113 3.81 3.98 10.53
CA LEU A 113 3.33 3.07 11.57
C LEU A 113 3.56 3.70 12.93
N ASN A 114 2.53 3.71 13.77
CA ASN A 114 2.61 4.21 15.14
C ASN A 114 3.22 5.62 15.23
N GLY A 115 2.88 6.49 14.25
CA GLY A 115 3.30 7.89 14.20
C GLY A 115 4.64 8.15 13.53
N GLU A 116 5.33 7.14 13.06
CA GLU A 116 6.64 7.27 12.40
C GLU A 116 6.66 6.57 11.05
N TRP A 117 7.42 7.12 10.10
CA TRP A 117 7.72 6.42 8.86
C TRP A 117 8.45 5.12 9.16
N SER A 118 8.14 4.08 8.39
CA SER A 118 8.72 2.75 8.56
C SER A 118 9.24 2.21 7.23
N ASP A 119 9.98 1.12 7.30
CA ASP A 119 10.40 0.36 6.13
C ASP A 119 9.43 -0.76 5.76
N LEU A 120 8.26 -0.82 6.42
CA LEU A 120 7.20 -1.69 5.93
C LEU A 120 6.59 -1.07 4.69
N THR A 121 6.74 -1.74 3.57
CA THR A 121 6.36 -1.22 2.25
C THR A 121 5.09 -1.88 1.76
N ALA A 122 4.11 -1.06 1.41
CA ALA A 122 2.96 -1.51 0.64
C ALA A 122 3.38 -1.59 -0.83
N GLN A 123 3.33 -2.79 -1.37
CA GLN A 123 3.59 -3.03 -2.80
C GLN A 123 2.27 -3.13 -3.53
N PHE A 124 2.01 -2.11 -4.34
CA PHE A 124 0.84 -2.09 -5.21
C PHE A 124 1.23 -2.49 -6.63
N GLU A 125 0.26 -3.04 -7.34
CA GLU A 125 0.31 -3.17 -8.79
C GLU A 125 -0.83 -2.38 -9.39
N PHE A 126 -0.61 -1.81 -10.56
CA PHE A 126 -1.67 -1.19 -11.33
C PHE A 126 -1.69 -1.76 -12.74
N SER A 127 -2.87 -1.87 -13.30
CA SER A 127 -3.08 -2.44 -14.63
C SER A 127 -4.39 -1.94 -15.23
N PRO A 128 -4.55 -2.07 -16.55
CA PRO A 128 -5.83 -1.76 -17.18
C PRO A 128 -6.94 -2.67 -16.66
N VAL A 129 -8.04 -2.05 -16.27
CA VAL A 129 -9.27 -2.71 -15.86
C VAL A 129 -10.41 -1.96 -16.55
N ASP A 130 -11.21 -2.65 -17.35
CA ASP A 130 -12.24 -2.02 -18.18
C ASP A 130 -11.61 -0.93 -19.07
N ASP A 131 -12.04 0.32 -18.92
CA ASP A 131 -11.52 1.46 -19.70
C ASP A 131 -10.60 2.37 -18.89
N GLY A 132 -10.10 1.92 -17.74
CA GLY A 132 -9.26 2.67 -16.83
C GLY A 132 -8.10 1.88 -16.27
N ILE A 133 -7.46 2.44 -15.25
CA ILE A 133 -6.39 1.79 -14.48
C ILE A 133 -6.92 1.48 -13.09
N GLY A 134 -6.76 0.23 -12.66
CA GLY A 134 -7.07 -0.23 -11.31
C GLY A 134 -5.81 -0.52 -10.51
N LEU A 135 -5.90 -0.31 -9.19
CA LEU A 135 -4.83 -0.54 -8.22
C LEU A 135 -5.13 -1.80 -7.40
N SER A 136 -4.12 -2.62 -7.20
CA SER A 136 -4.21 -3.81 -6.35
C SER A 136 -3.09 -3.80 -5.33
N LEU A 137 -3.34 -4.34 -4.14
CA LEU A 137 -2.28 -4.54 -3.15
C LEU A 137 -1.68 -5.92 -3.34
N TYR A 138 -0.42 -5.97 -3.77
CA TYR A 138 0.29 -7.21 -4.03
C TYR A 138 0.85 -7.82 -2.75
N ASP A 139 1.51 -7.01 -1.93
CA ASP A 139 2.15 -7.47 -0.70
C ASP A 139 2.43 -6.32 0.26
N LEU A 140 2.75 -6.68 1.49
CA LEU A 140 3.24 -5.80 2.54
C LEU A 140 4.48 -6.44 3.13
N HIS A 141 5.66 -5.89 2.87
CA HIS A 141 6.89 -6.44 3.44
C HIS A 141 8.02 -5.42 3.50
N VAL A 142 9.05 -5.75 4.23
CA VAL A 142 10.28 -4.96 4.27
C VAL A 142 11.11 -5.27 3.02
N LEU A 143 11.47 -4.24 2.29
CA LEU A 143 12.26 -4.38 1.07
C LEU A 143 13.77 -4.48 1.38
#